data_07443f28fe2b4f434ac5aad21b52327d
#
_entry.id   07443f28fe2b4f434ac5aad21b52327d
#
_cell.length_a   1.000
_cell.length_b   1.000
_cell.length_c   1.000
_cell.angle_alpha   90.00
_cell.angle_beta   90.00
_cell.angle_gamma   90.00
#
_symmetry.space_group_name_H-M   'P 1'
#
loop_
_entity.id
_entity.type
_entity.pdbx_description
1 polymer ?
#
loop_
_entity_poly.entity_id
_entity_poly.type
_entity_poly.pdbx_seq_one_letter_code
_entity_poly.pdbx_strand_id
1 'polypeptide(L)'
;MKHWRNPYLVVRVDGVALVDFSNNEERIFKADELPDALAKLPASAWPYGRVVAVQENSVQGGTQDAVLIRRNRGILAGTLESMHVLINWVPSA
;
A
#
# COMPACT_ATOMS: atom_id res chain seq x y z
N MET A 1 1.48 13.98 1.10
CA MET A 1 1.84 13.55 2.46
C MET A 1 3.31 13.79 2.77
N LYS A 2 3.65 15.04 2.94
CA LYS A 2 5.06 15.43 3.16
C LYS A 2 5.68 14.85 4.43
N HIS A 3 4.88 14.61 5.44
CA HIS A 3 5.39 14.22 6.77
C HIS A 3 5.05 12.80 7.17
N TRP A 4 4.51 12.02 6.23
CA TRP A 4 4.19 10.62 6.51
C TRP A 4 5.47 9.80 6.56
N ARG A 5 5.71 9.12 7.68
CA ARG A 5 6.92 8.33 7.89
C ARG A 5 6.69 6.83 7.97
N ASN A 6 5.45 6.42 8.16
CA ASN A 6 5.09 5.02 8.13
C ASN A 6 5.04 4.51 6.69
N PRO A 7 4.90 3.20 6.48
CA PRO A 7 4.77 2.68 5.11
C PRO A 7 3.61 3.31 4.36
N TYR A 8 3.84 3.62 3.11
CA TYR A 8 2.85 4.21 2.21
C TYR A 8 2.65 3.25 1.03
N LEU A 9 1.41 2.85 0.81
CA LEU A 9 1.08 1.88 -0.21
C LEU A 9 0.20 2.52 -1.26
N VAL A 10 0.47 2.20 -2.53
CA VAL A 10 -0.34 2.67 -3.65
C VAL A 10 -0.89 1.44 -4.36
N VAL A 11 -2.21 1.30 -4.42
CA VAL A 11 -2.87 0.20 -5.12
C VAL A 11 -2.85 0.50 -6.61
N ARG A 12 -2.28 -0.41 -7.38
CA ARG A 12 -2.11 -0.28 -8.83
C ARG A 12 -2.73 -1.46 -9.54
N VAL A 13 -2.79 -1.36 -10.88
CA VAL A 13 -3.30 -2.43 -11.75
C VAL A 13 -2.44 -3.68 -11.62
N ASP A 14 -1.12 -3.50 -11.55
CA ASP A 14 -0.14 -4.59 -11.53
C ASP A 14 0.21 -5.08 -10.12
N GLY A 15 -0.35 -4.48 -9.08
CA GLY A 15 -0.10 -4.89 -7.71
C GLY A 15 -0.20 -3.75 -6.73
N VAL A 16 0.69 -3.75 -5.75
CA VAL A 16 0.75 -2.72 -4.72
C VAL A 16 2.17 -2.17 -4.65
N ALA A 17 2.31 -0.86 -4.77
CA ALA A 17 3.60 -0.21 -4.64
C ALA A 17 3.84 0.17 -3.18
N LEU A 18 5.01 -0.19 -2.66
CA LEU A 18 5.48 0.26 -1.35
C LEU A 18 6.42 1.42 -1.57
N VAL A 19 6.06 2.58 -1.05
CA VAL A 19 6.82 3.81 -1.23
C VAL A 19 7.62 4.11 0.03
N ASP A 20 8.93 4.27 -0.12
CA ASP A 20 9.82 4.69 0.95
C ASP A 20 10.26 6.12 0.68
N PHE A 21 9.68 7.05 1.43
CA PHE A 21 9.98 8.48 1.25
C PHE A 21 11.39 8.85 1.69
N SER A 22 11.97 8.12 2.63
CA SER A 22 13.32 8.46 3.12
C SER A 22 14.39 8.18 2.08
N ASN A 23 14.21 7.13 1.26
CA ASN A 23 15.14 6.76 0.20
C ASN A 23 14.64 7.16 -1.19
N ASN A 24 13.46 7.74 -1.28
CA ASN A 24 12.80 8.06 -2.53
C ASN A 24 12.69 6.84 -3.46
N GLU A 25 12.39 5.69 -2.87
CA GLU A 25 12.26 4.42 -3.59
C GLU A 25 10.81 3.97 -3.63
N GLU A 26 10.48 3.27 -4.71
CA GLU A 26 9.18 2.63 -4.88
C GLU A 26 9.42 1.21 -5.36
N ARG A 27 8.81 0.23 -4.67
CA ARG A 27 8.87 -1.18 -5.06
C ARG A 27 7.47 -1.70 -5.27
N ILE A 28 7.28 -2.45 -6.35
CA ILE A 28 5.97 -3.03 -6.68
C ILE A 28 5.96 -4.50 -6.30
N PHE A 29 4.95 -4.90 -5.56
CA PHE A 29 4.72 -6.28 -5.13
C PHE A 29 3.35 -6.73 -5.62
N LYS A 30 3.21 -8.02 -5.87
CA LYS A 30 1.89 -8.60 -5.97
C LYS A 30 1.21 -8.54 -4.61
N ALA A 31 -0.12 -8.46 -4.60
CA ALA A 31 -0.85 -8.32 -3.34
C ALA A 31 -0.54 -9.44 -2.35
N ASP A 32 -0.30 -10.66 -2.84
CA ASP A 32 0.03 -11.81 -2.00
C ASP A 32 1.48 -11.82 -1.49
N GLU A 33 2.37 -11.04 -2.08
CA GLU A 33 3.76 -10.89 -1.64
C GLU A 33 3.94 -9.84 -0.55
N LEU A 34 2.96 -8.98 -0.40
CA LEU A 34 3.06 -7.82 0.48
C LEU A 34 3.21 -8.16 1.97
N PRO A 35 2.55 -9.21 2.52
CA PRO A 35 2.73 -9.55 3.93
C PRO A 35 4.19 -9.78 4.30
N ASP A 36 4.94 -10.52 3.48
CA ASP A 36 6.35 -10.77 3.73
C ASP A 36 7.17 -9.49 3.62
N ALA A 37 6.87 -8.66 2.63
CA ALA A 37 7.57 -7.39 2.43
C ALA A 37 7.40 -6.47 3.64
N LEU A 38 6.18 -6.37 4.16
CA LEU A 38 5.90 -5.54 5.35
C LEU A 38 6.53 -6.13 6.61
N ALA A 39 6.51 -7.46 6.75
CA ALA A 39 7.09 -8.13 7.91
C ALA A 39 8.61 -7.94 8.00
N LYS A 40 9.27 -7.75 6.87
CA LYS A 40 10.72 -7.53 6.82
C LYS A 40 11.13 -6.10 7.14
N LEU A 41 10.19 -5.16 7.22
CA LEU A 41 10.52 -3.79 7.57
C LEU A 41 10.95 -3.72 9.03
N PRO A 42 11.99 -2.91 9.35
CA PRO A 42 12.42 -2.75 10.73
C PRO A 42 11.39 -1.97 11.53
N ALA A 43 11.45 -2.10 12.86
CA ALA A 43 10.55 -1.36 13.75
C ALA A 43 10.63 0.14 13.52
N SER A 44 11.79 0.66 13.12
CA SER A 44 12.00 2.08 12.84
C SER A 44 11.17 2.58 11.64
N ALA A 45 10.67 1.67 10.78
CA ALA A 45 9.79 2.03 9.67
C ALA A 45 8.36 2.33 10.14
N TRP A 46 8.04 2.09 11.39
CA TRP A 46 6.70 2.23 11.96
C TRP A 46 6.66 3.24 13.11
N PRO A 47 7.15 4.48 12.90
CA PRO A 47 7.21 5.45 14.01
C PRO A 47 5.83 5.84 14.57
N TYR A 48 4.75 5.70 13.78
CA TYR A 48 3.39 6.00 14.22
C TYR A 48 2.64 4.77 14.74
N GLY A 49 3.32 3.63 14.88
CA GLY A 49 2.68 2.37 15.26
C GLY A 49 2.19 1.60 14.03
N ARG A 50 1.30 0.64 14.25
CA ARG A 50 0.84 -0.29 13.21
C ARG A 50 -0.24 0.36 12.34
N VAL A 51 0.15 1.32 11.52
CA VAL A 51 -0.74 2.01 10.59
C VAL A 51 -0.01 2.30 9.29
N VAL A 52 -0.70 2.09 8.17
CA VAL A 52 -0.16 2.40 6.84
C VAL A 52 -1.11 3.36 6.14
N ALA A 53 -0.55 4.19 5.26
CA ALA A 53 -1.36 4.99 4.34
C ALA A 53 -1.58 4.17 3.07
N VAL A 54 -2.79 4.17 2.54
CA VAL A 54 -3.13 3.45 1.30
C VAL A 54 -3.83 4.41 0.35
N GLN A 55 -3.31 4.53 -0.85
CA GLN A 55 -3.86 5.33 -1.92
C GLN A 55 -4.16 4.43 -3.11
N GLU A 56 -5.30 4.64 -3.77
CA GLU A 56 -5.58 4.00 -5.04
C GLU A 56 -5.01 4.84 -6.17
N ASN A 57 -4.37 4.17 -7.13
CA ASN A 57 -3.94 4.85 -8.34
C ASN A 57 -5.15 5.24 -9.20
N SER A 58 -5.04 6.31 -9.97
CA SER A 58 -6.12 6.75 -10.85
C SER A 58 -6.36 5.71 -11.94
N VAL A 59 -7.63 5.43 -12.22
CA VAL A 59 -8.03 4.52 -13.29
C VAL A 59 -7.88 5.24 -14.63
N GLN A 60 -7.03 4.71 -15.52
CA GLN A 60 -6.80 5.30 -16.82
C GLN A 60 -7.11 4.35 -17.98
N GLY A 61 -7.10 3.06 -17.70
CA GLY A 61 -7.32 2.02 -18.73
C GLY A 61 -8.75 1.55 -18.87
N GLY A 62 -9.72 2.21 -18.22
CA GLY A 62 -11.12 1.86 -18.32
C GLY A 62 -11.56 0.79 -17.33
N THR A 63 -12.59 0.02 -17.71
CA THR A 63 -13.27 -0.91 -16.79
C THR A 63 -12.36 -2.02 -16.28
N GLN A 64 -11.48 -2.56 -17.12
CA GLN A 64 -10.59 -3.64 -16.70
C GLN A 64 -9.62 -3.18 -15.62
N ASP A 65 -9.06 -1.98 -15.77
CA ASP A 65 -8.15 -1.42 -14.77
C ASP A 65 -8.87 -1.18 -13.44
N ALA A 66 -10.11 -0.69 -13.51
CA ALA A 66 -10.92 -0.48 -12.32
C ALA A 66 -11.15 -1.79 -11.55
N VAL A 67 -11.45 -2.88 -12.28
CA VAL A 67 -11.66 -4.20 -11.67
C VAL A 67 -10.38 -4.70 -11.00
N LEU A 68 -9.22 -4.56 -11.67
CA LEU A 68 -7.96 -5.02 -11.12
C LEU A 68 -7.54 -4.22 -9.89
N ILE A 69 -7.71 -2.90 -9.92
CA ILE A 69 -7.39 -2.05 -8.78
C ILE A 69 -8.29 -2.41 -7.59
N ARG A 70 -9.58 -2.59 -7.83
CA ARG A 70 -10.53 -2.97 -6.77
C ARG A 70 -10.18 -4.33 -6.17
N ARG A 71 -9.80 -5.29 -7.01
CA ARG A 71 -9.37 -6.62 -6.55
C ARG A 71 -8.12 -6.50 -5.67
N ASN A 72 -7.11 -5.78 -6.13
CA ASN A 72 -5.88 -5.60 -5.38
C ASN A 72 -6.13 -4.87 -4.05
N ARG A 73 -7.02 -3.88 -4.07
CA ARG A 73 -7.44 -3.18 -2.86
C ARG A 73 -8.06 -4.12 -1.85
N GLY A 74 -8.98 -4.99 -2.30
CA GLY A 74 -9.64 -5.94 -1.41
C GLY A 74 -8.66 -6.94 -0.79
N ILE A 75 -7.74 -7.47 -1.59
CA ILE A 75 -6.71 -8.39 -1.09
C ILE A 75 -5.82 -7.68 -0.07
N LEU A 76 -5.39 -6.46 -0.38
CA LEU A 76 -4.56 -5.67 0.51
C LEU A 76 -5.27 -5.40 1.84
N ALA A 77 -6.52 -4.97 1.80
CA ALA A 77 -7.28 -4.67 3.01
C ALA A 77 -7.42 -5.90 3.91
N GLY A 78 -7.73 -7.06 3.34
CA GLY A 78 -7.81 -8.31 4.09
C GLY A 78 -6.47 -8.72 4.69
N THR A 79 -5.38 -8.54 3.94
CA THR A 79 -4.03 -8.83 4.40
C THR A 79 -3.65 -7.94 5.59
N LEU A 80 -3.87 -6.64 5.48
CA LEU A 80 -3.53 -5.71 6.55
C LEU A 80 -4.37 -5.97 7.80
N GLU A 81 -5.64 -6.29 7.63
CA GLU A 81 -6.50 -6.66 8.75
C GLU A 81 -5.96 -7.89 9.49
N SER A 82 -5.56 -8.92 8.74
CA SER A 82 -5.02 -10.14 9.37
C SER A 82 -3.68 -9.88 10.06
N MET A 83 -2.94 -8.87 9.67
CA MET A 83 -1.69 -8.46 10.31
C MET A 83 -1.89 -7.47 11.45
N HIS A 84 -3.14 -7.11 11.77
CA HIS A 84 -3.47 -6.10 12.77
C HIS A 84 -2.86 -4.74 12.45
N VAL A 85 -2.87 -4.37 11.17
CA VAL A 85 -2.38 -3.07 10.70
C VAL A 85 -3.58 -2.22 10.32
N LEU A 86 -3.65 -1.01 10.87
CA LEU A 86 -4.69 -0.05 10.55
C LEU A 86 -4.42 0.61 9.20
N ILE A 87 -5.48 0.96 8.50
CA ILE A 87 -5.39 1.61 7.20
C ILE A 87 -5.83 3.06 7.32
N ASN A 88 -4.96 3.97 6.89
CA ASN A 88 -5.32 5.37 6.69
C ASN A 88 -5.51 5.59 5.20
N TRP A 89 -6.76 5.66 4.75
CA TRP A 89 -7.07 5.84 3.34
C TRP A 89 -6.75 7.27 2.90
N VAL A 90 -5.97 7.37 1.82
CA VAL A 90 -5.57 8.65 1.26
C VAL A 90 -6.36 8.87 -0.02
N PRO A 91 -6.99 10.05 -0.21
CA PRO A 91 -7.71 10.32 -1.44
C PRO A 91 -6.81 10.22 -2.66
N SER A 92 -7.36 9.70 -3.76
CA SER A 92 -6.67 9.70 -5.06
C SER A 92 -6.48 11.13 -5.54
N ALA A 93 -5.32 11.39 -6.06
CA ALA A 93 -5.03 12.72 -6.61
C ALA A 93 -5.76 12.94 -7.94
#